data_ee33f27e017d10c2e6cf4f3925416bd2
#
_entry.id   ee33f27e017d10c2e6cf4f3925416bd2
#
_cell.length_a   1.000
_cell.length_b   1.000
_cell.length_c   1.000
_cell.angle_alpha   90.00
_cell.angle_beta   90.00
_cell.angle_gamma   90.00
#
_symmetry.space_group_name_H-M   'P 1'
#
loop_
_entity.id
_entity.type
_entity.pdbx_description
1 polymer ?
#
loop_
_entity_poly.entity_id
_entity_poly.type
_entity_poly.pdbx_seq_one_letter_code
_entity_poly.pdbx_strand_id
1 'polypeptide(L)'
;MKKPVIAIPIGDPAGVGPEIVAKSIASDEVFQIAVCVIVGDRKIVEKAIEITGENLKINEIKEPDEAVDEKGVLNLIDLDNVDMDTFAYGKVSGMCGKAAYEYIAKSIELANAGQVDAVATTPINKESLHAAEVPYIGHTEIFGALTHTEDPLTMFETNGMRVFFLTRHVSLRQMLDMIKKDRIIDYVKRCTKALERLGVKEGTMAIAGL
;
A
#
# COMPACT_ATOMS: atom_id res chain seq x y z
N MET A 1 2.90 21.79 -11.17
CA MET A 1 3.82 20.83 -10.52
C MET A 1 3.66 19.49 -11.23
N LYS A 2 4.72 18.70 -11.36
CA LYS A 2 4.62 17.34 -11.91
C LYS A 2 3.80 16.50 -10.91
N LYS A 3 2.86 15.71 -11.40
CA LYS A 3 2.11 14.78 -10.54
C LYS A 3 3.05 13.72 -9.97
N PRO A 4 2.88 13.30 -8.70
CA PRO A 4 3.61 12.16 -8.17
C PRO A 4 3.20 10.87 -8.87
N VAL A 5 4.15 9.94 -8.97
CA VAL A 5 3.91 8.59 -9.49
C VAL A 5 3.67 7.65 -8.30
N ILE A 6 2.51 6.99 -8.27
CA ILE A 6 2.10 6.15 -7.14
C ILE A 6 1.96 4.70 -7.61
N ALA A 7 2.69 3.78 -6.98
CA ALA A 7 2.49 2.36 -7.20
C ALA A 7 1.29 1.86 -6.38
N ILE A 8 0.41 1.08 -7.00
CA ILE A 8 -0.80 0.56 -6.36
C ILE A 8 -0.88 -0.96 -6.58
N PRO A 9 -0.44 -1.78 -5.61
CA PRO A 9 -0.68 -3.22 -5.65
C PRO A 9 -2.17 -3.50 -5.53
N ILE A 10 -2.72 -4.41 -6.36
CA ILE A 10 -4.17 -4.70 -6.38
C ILE A 10 -4.67 -5.46 -5.14
N GLY A 11 -3.78 -5.90 -4.24
CA GLY A 11 -4.12 -6.66 -3.04
C GLY A 11 -4.45 -8.12 -3.32
N ASP A 12 -5.34 -8.72 -2.51
CA ASP A 12 -5.78 -10.10 -2.74
C ASP A 12 -6.62 -10.19 -4.02
N PRO A 13 -6.20 -10.97 -5.04
CA PRO A 13 -6.96 -11.15 -6.27
C PRO A 13 -8.40 -11.62 -6.07
N ALA A 14 -8.65 -12.42 -5.02
CA ALA A 14 -9.99 -12.96 -4.71
C ALA A 14 -10.82 -12.01 -3.81
N GLY A 15 -10.25 -10.87 -3.41
CA GLY A 15 -10.90 -9.84 -2.59
C GLY A 15 -11.44 -8.68 -3.41
N VAL A 16 -11.71 -7.55 -2.73
CA VAL A 16 -12.29 -6.34 -3.33
C VAL A 16 -11.24 -5.32 -3.81
N GLY A 17 -9.95 -5.64 -3.62
CA GLY A 17 -8.85 -4.74 -4.00
C GLY A 17 -8.85 -4.35 -5.47
N PRO A 18 -8.97 -5.31 -6.40
CA PRO A 18 -8.99 -5.04 -7.83
C PRO A 18 -10.11 -4.10 -8.27
N GLU A 19 -11.33 -4.25 -7.72
CA GLU A 19 -12.48 -3.37 -8.02
C GLU A 19 -12.29 -1.98 -7.42
N ILE A 20 -11.68 -1.87 -6.23
CA ILE A 20 -11.30 -0.57 -5.65
C ILE A 20 -10.33 0.14 -6.57
N VAL A 21 -9.32 -0.57 -7.09
CA VAL A 21 -8.36 -0.01 -8.05
C VAL A 21 -9.06 0.48 -9.31
N ALA A 22 -9.90 -0.35 -9.95
CA ALA A 22 -10.61 0.04 -11.17
C ALA A 22 -11.42 1.33 -10.97
N LYS A 23 -12.21 1.41 -9.89
CA LYS A 23 -13.00 2.61 -9.57
C LYS A 23 -12.12 3.82 -9.24
N SER A 24 -11.01 3.61 -8.54
CA SER A 24 -10.10 4.70 -8.20
C SER A 24 -9.44 5.31 -9.42
N ILE A 25 -9.00 4.47 -10.38
CA ILE A 25 -8.37 4.95 -11.62
C ILE A 25 -9.39 5.64 -12.55
N ALA A 26 -10.67 5.26 -12.50
CA ALA A 26 -11.73 5.94 -13.22
C ALA A 26 -12.10 7.31 -12.62
N SER A 27 -11.71 7.58 -11.35
CA SER A 27 -12.03 8.82 -10.64
C SER A 27 -11.27 10.02 -11.17
N ASP A 28 -11.99 11.13 -11.41
CA ASP A 28 -11.39 12.41 -11.78
C ASP A 28 -10.47 12.97 -10.67
N GLU A 29 -10.81 12.76 -9.41
CA GLU A 29 -10.03 13.23 -8.28
C GLU A 29 -8.64 12.59 -8.26
N VAL A 30 -8.56 11.27 -8.46
CA VAL A 30 -7.29 10.54 -8.51
C VAL A 30 -6.48 10.97 -9.72
N PHE A 31 -7.11 11.05 -10.90
CA PHE A 31 -6.44 11.50 -12.12
C PHE A 31 -5.81 12.88 -11.98
N GLN A 32 -6.47 13.82 -11.27
CA GLN A 32 -5.94 15.17 -11.10
C GLN A 32 -4.69 15.25 -10.22
N ILE A 33 -4.51 14.32 -9.28
CA ILE A 33 -3.47 14.43 -8.23
C ILE A 33 -2.28 13.50 -8.43
N ALA A 34 -2.40 12.41 -9.18
CA ALA A 34 -1.33 11.43 -9.34
C ALA A 34 -1.32 10.75 -10.71
N VAL A 35 -0.16 10.21 -11.09
CA VAL A 35 -0.01 9.17 -12.11
C VAL A 35 0.06 7.84 -11.38
N CYS A 36 -0.87 6.94 -11.65
CA CYS A 36 -0.96 5.66 -10.97
C CYS A 36 -0.34 4.54 -11.82
N VAL A 37 0.50 3.73 -11.18
CA VAL A 37 1.08 2.50 -11.74
C VAL A 37 0.54 1.32 -10.94
N ILE A 38 -0.29 0.53 -11.57
CA ILE A 38 -0.93 -0.62 -10.94
C ILE A 38 0.01 -1.82 -11.03
N VAL A 39 0.16 -2.53 -9.93
CA VAL A 39 0.93 -3.78 -9.88
C VAL A 39 -0.05 -4.92 -9.58
N GLY A 40 -0.19 -5.85 -10.52
CA GLY A 40 -1.21 -6.89 -10.39
C GLY A 40 -1.10 -7.98 -11.45
N ASP A 41 -2.19 -8.74 -11.61
CA ASP A 41 -2.39 -9.70 -12.68
C ASP A 41 -3.42 -9.14 -13.66
N ARG A 42 -3.08 -9.14 -14.94
CA ARG A 42 -3.92 -8.56 -16.00
C ARG A 42 -5.30 -9.20 -16.06
N LYS A 43 -5.39 -10.51 -15.93
CA LYS A 43 -6.65 -11.26 -16.01
C LYS A 43 -7.62 -10.85 -14.88
N ILE A 44 -7.06 -10.56 -13.71
CA ILE A 44 -7.83 -10.08 -12.56
C ILE A 44 -8.27 -8.62 -12.75
N VAL A 45 -7.38 -7.76 -13.26
CA VAL A 45 -7.71 -6.35 -13.54
C VAL A 45 -8.79 -6.24 -14.63
N GLU A 46 -8.69 -7.03 -15.71
CA GLU A 46 -9.72 -7.09 -16.76
C GLU A 46 -11.10 -7.49 -16.19
N LYS A 47 -11.14 -8.51 -15.32
CA LYS A 47 -12.37 -8.91 -14.62
C LYS A 47 -12.89 -7.81 -13.68
N ALA A 48 -12.03 -7.12 -12.97
CA ALA A 48 -12.42 -6.02 -12.08
C ALA A 48 -13.04 -4.85 -12.88
N ILE A 49 -12.48 -4.50 -14.02
CA ILE A 49 -13.02 -3.49 -14.93
C ILE A 49 -14.42 -3.92 -15.42
N GLU A 50 -14.59 -5.19 -15.82
CA GLU A 50 -15.88 -5.72 -16.24
C GLU A 50 -16.93 -5.67 -15.12
N ILE A 51 -16.57 -6.13 -13.90
CA ILE A 51 -17.46 -6.14 -12.72
C ILE A 51 -17.90 -4.73 -12.33
N THR A 52 -16.99 -3.77 -12.37
CA THR A 52 -17.27 -2.38 -11.98
C THR A 52 -17.98 -1.59 -13.07
N GLY A 53 -17.94 -2.05 -14.32
CA GLY A 53 -18.50 -1.36 -15.47
C GLY A 53 -17.75 -0.10 -15.85
N GLU A 54 -16.51 0.05 -15.39
CA GLU A 54 -15.69 1.24 -15.69
C GLU A 54 -15.15 1.18 -17.11
N ASN A 55 -15.03 2.36 -17.75
CA ASN A 55 -14.47 2.46 -19.10
C ASN A 55 -12.98 2.78 -19.02
N LEU A 56 -12.18 1.75 -18.78
CA LEU A 56 -10.72 1.84 -18.65
C LEU A 56 -10.02 1.04 -19.74
N LYS A 57 -8.95 1.62 -20.29
CA LYS A 57 -8.03 0.95 -21.20
C LYS A 57 -6.76 0.56 -20.46
N ILE A 58 -6.39 -0.70 -20.46
CA ILE A 58 -5.14 -1.17 -19.88
C ILE A 58 -3.98 -0.79 -20.81
N ASN A 59 -3.01 -0.08 -20.25
CA ASN A 59 -1.68 0.16 -20.81
C ASN A 59 -0.68 -0.71 -20.04
N GLU A 60 -0.34 -1.87 -20.59
CA GLU A 60 0.66 -2.75 -20.00
C GLU A 60 2.06 -2.16 -20.17
N ILE A 61 2.77 -2.01 -19.06
CA ILE A 61 4.11 -1.41 -18.98
C ILE A 61 5.05 -2.34 -18.20
N LYS A 62 6.34 -2.18 -18.42
CA LYS A 62 7.38 -2.90 -17.67
C LYS A 62 7.96 -2.06 -16.55
N GLU A 63 8.10 -0.76 -16.78
CA GLU A 63 8.71 0.20 -15.87
C GLU A 63 7.80 1.42 -15.68
N PRO A 64 7.84 2.08 -14.51
CA PRO A 64 6.98 3.23 -14.22
C PRO A 64 7.15 4.44 -15.13
N ASP A 65 8.30 4.61 -15.78
CA ASP A 65 8.56 5.72 -16.73
C ASP A 65 7.82 5.57 -18.07
N GLU A 66 7.32 4.37 -18.37
CA GLU A 66 6.43 4.11 -19.51
C GLU A 66 4.97 4.50 -19.24
N ALA A 67 4.64 4.89 -17.97
CA ALA A 67 3.28 5.24 -17.60
C ALA A 67 2.81 6.52 -18.29
N VAL A 68 1.60 6.49 -18.84
CA VAL A 68 0.96 7.64 -19.46
C VAL A 68 0.04 8.37 -18.48
N ASP A 69 0.06 9.70 -18.49
CA ASP A 69 -0.85 10.56 -17.73
C ASP A 69 -2.07 10.90 -18.60
N GLU A 70 -2.90 9.88 -18.84
CA GLU A 70 -4.11 9.99 -19.68
C GLU A 70 -5.32 9.46 -18.93
N LYS A 71 -6.43 10.25 -18.94
CA LYS A 71 -7.67 9.87 -18.29
C LYS A 71 -8.27 8.61 -18.91
N GLY A 72 -8.72 7.66 -18.09
CA GLY A 72 -9.29 6.41 -18.54
C GLY A 72 -8.25 5.36 -18.95
N VAL A 73 -6.96 5.65 -18.74
CA VAL A 73 -5.88 4.67 -18.94
C VAL A 73 -5.39 4.15 -17.60
N LEU A 74 -5.36 2.83 -17.46
CA LEU A 74 -4.82 2.09 -16.33
C LEU A 74 -3.45 1.54 -16.72
N ASN A 75 -2.36 2.14 -16.18
CA ASN A 75 -1.01 1.63 -16.40
C ASN A 75 -0.78 0.42 -15.51
N LEU A 76 -0.48 -0.74 -16.09
CA LEU A 76 -0.36 -2.03 -15.40
C LEU A 76 1.03 -2.64 -15.59
N ILE A 77 1.70 -2.91 -14.49
CA ILE A 77 2.80 -3.88 -14.44
C ILE A 77 2.17 -5.23 -14.12
N ASP A 78 2.11 -6.09 -15.15
CA ASP A 78 1.53 -7.42 -15.05
C ASP A 78 2.55 -8.42 -14.52
N LEU A 79 2.21 -9.14 -13.44
CA LEU A 79 3.03 -10.21 -12.89
C LEU A 79 2.59 -11.61 -13.36
N ASP A 80 1.44 -11.73 -14.04
CA ASP A 80 0.90 -12.96 -14.63
C ASP A 80 1.01 -14.18 -13.68
N ASN A 81 0.59 -14.00 -12.43
CA ASN A 81 0.83 -14.96 -11.35
C ASN A 81 -0.45 -15.58 -10.76
N VAL A 82 -1.60 -15.37 -11.41
CA VAL A 82 -2.88 -15.99 -11.03
C VAL A 82 -3.29 -17.03 -12.06
N ASP A 83 -3.41 -18.27 -11.60
CA ASP A 83 -3.97 -19.38 -12.38
C ASP A 83 -5.50 -19.31 -12.36
N MET A 84 -6.10 -18.96 -13.49
CA MET A 84 -7.56 -18.79 -13.62
C MET A 84 -8.33 -20.09 -13.55
N ASP A 85 -7.71 -21.24 -13.77
CA ASP A 85 -8.37 -22.54 -13.70
C ASP A 85 -8.68 -22.94 -12.24
N THR A 86 -7.88 -22.42 -11.31
CA THR A 86 -8.04 -22.67 -9.87
C THR A 86 -8.56 -21.45 -9.09
N PHE A 87 -8.69 -20.31 -9.75
CA PHE A 87 -9.14 -19.06 -9.14
C PHE A 87 -10.63 -19.08 -8.77
N ALA A 88 -10.96 -18.57 -7.58
CA ALA A 88 -12.34 -18.37 -7.14
C ALA A 88 -12.47 -17.15 -6.23
N TYR A 89 -13.42 -16.27 -6.53
CA TYR A 89 -13.73 -15.10 -5.72
C TYR A 89 -14.15 -15.46 -4.29
N GLY A 90 -13.75 -14.65 -3.32
CA GLY A 90 -14.15 -14.78 -1.91
C GLY A 90 -13.65 -16.04 -1.23
N LYS A 91 -12.65 -16.71 -1.80
CA LYS A 91 -12.03 -17.91 -1.22
C LYS A 91 -10.65 -17.60 -0.69
N VAL A 92 -10.34 -18.13 0.49
CA VAL A 92 -8.97 -18.16 0.99
C VAL A 92 -8.13 -19.06 0.08
N SER A 93 -7.04 -18.52 -0.45
CA SER A 93 -6.19 -19.22 -1.41
C SER A 93 -4.72 -18.84 -1.19
N GLY A 94 -3.84 -19.85 -1.05
CA GLY A 94 -2.40 -19.63 -0.99
C GLY A 94 -1.86 -18.98 -2.27
N MET A 95 -2.41 -19.32 -3.44
CA MET A 95 -2.05 -18.67 -4.70
C MET A 95 -2.36 -17.16 -4.65
N CYS A 96 -3.57 -16.79 -4.22
CA CYS A 96 -3.96 -15.38 -4.10
C CYS A 96 -3.15 -14.64 -3.03
N GLY A 97 -2.84 -15.31 -1.90
CA GLY A 97 -1.98 -14.75 -0.85
C GLY A 97 -0.55 -14.49 -1.34
N LYS A 98 0.03 -15.44 -2.09
CA LYS A 98 1.34 -15.28 -2.71
C LYS A 98 1.34 -14.15 -3.73
N ALA A 99 0.34 -14.09 -4.61
CA ALA A 99 0.18 -13.05 -5.61
C ALA A 99 0.08 -11.66 -4.94
N ALA A 100 -0.76 -11.52 -3.91
CA ALA A 100 -0.88 -10.28 -3.14
C ALA A 100 0.45 -9.82 -2.53
N TYR A 101 1.23 -10.74 -1.98
CA TYR A 101 2.56 -10.46 -1.46
C TYR A 101 3.52 -9.99 -2.57
N GLU A 102 3.53 -10.66 -3.72
CA GLU A 102 4.39 -10.32 -4.84
C GLU A 102 4.07 -8.93 -5.42
N TYR A 103 2.79 -8.54 -5.48
CA TYR A 103 2.39 -7.18 -5.90
C TYR A 103 2.91 -6.11 -4.93
N ILE A 104 2.82 -6.36 -3.62
CA ILE A 104 3.34 -5.44 -2.60
C ILE A 104 4.86 -5.38 -2.69
N ALA A 105 5.54 -6.52 -2.81
CA ALA A 105 6.99 -6.60 -2.90
C ALA A 105 7.53 -5.84 -4.12
N LYS A 106 6.89 -6.02 -5.29
CA LYS A 106 7.25 -5.26 -6.51
C LYS A 106 7.02 -3.76 -6.33
N SER A 107 5.91 -3.35 -5.73
CA SER A 107 5.63 -1.94 -5.47
C SER A 107 6.67 -1.30 -4.54
N ILE A 108 7.11 -2.05 -3.51
CA ILE A 108 8.19 -1.59 -2.59
C ILE A 108 9.54 -1.54 -3.31
N GLU A 109 9.85 -2.51 -4.16
CA GLU A 109 11.06 -2.51 -5.00
C GLU A 109 11.14 -1.22 -5.84
N LEU A 110 10.05 -0.87 -6.54
CA LEU A 110 9.96 0.35 -7.36
C LEU A 110 10.15 1.62 -6.51
N ALA A 111 9.57 1.65 -5.31
CA ALA A 111 9.72 2.77 -4.39
C ALA A 111 11.16 2.90 -3.85
N ASN A 112 11.78 1.79 -3.48
CA ASN A 112 13.18 1.77 -3.01
C ASN A 112 14.15 2.18 -4.12
N ALA A 113 13.83 1.86 -5.37
CA ALA A 113 14.60 2.30 -6.55
C ALA A 113 14.36 3.78 -6.92
N GLY A 114 13.41 4.46 -6.27
CA GLY A 114 13.04 5.84 -6.58
C GLY A 114 12.29 6.01 -7.91
N GLN A 115 11.73 4.92 -8.43
CA GLN A 115 10.95 4.92 -9.67
C GLN A 115 9.50 5.37 -9.45
N VAL A 116 9.02 5.28 -8.22
CA VAL A 116 7.73 5.83 -7.78
C VAL A 116 7.91 6.62 -6.48
N ASP A 117 7.03 7.60 -6.26
CA ASP A 117 7.11 8.51 -5.12
C ASP A 117 6.50 7.92 -3.84
N ALA A 118 5.53 7.01 -3.98
CA ALA A 118 4.87 6.33 -2.86
C ALA A 118 4.18 5.03 -3.31
N VAL A 119 3.73 4.25 -2.31
CA VAL A 119 2.91 3.05 -2.51
C VAL A 119 1.58 3.24 -1.79
N ALA A 120 0.47 3.09 -2.51
CA ALA A 120 -0.89 3.11 -1.96
C ALA A 120 -1.49 1.69 -2.02
N THR A 121 -1.66 1.05 -0.87
CA THR A 121 -2.06 -0.36 -0.82
C THR A 121 -3.57 -0.54 -0.83
N THR A 122 -4.03 -1.68 -1.34
CA THR A 122 -5.41 -2.17 -1.29
C THR A 122 -5.54 -3.35 -0.31
N PRO A 123 -6.77 -3.75 0.07
CA PRO A 123 -6.96 -4.81 1.05
C PRO A 123 -6.34 -6.15 0.67
N ILE A 124 -5.74 -6.81 1.66
CA ILE A 124 -5.22 -8.18 1.56
C ILE A 124 -5.93 -9.10 2.53
N ASN A 125 -5.91 -10.40 2.25
CA ASN A 125 -6.45 -11.43 3.13
C ASN A 125 -5.32 -12.09 3.93
N LYS A 126 -5.35 -11.97 5.27
CA LYS A 126 -4.31 -12.53 6.15
C LYS A 126 -4.29 -14.05 6.15
N GLU A 127 -5.45 -14.69 5.99
CA GLU A 127 -5.55 -16.16 5.91
C GLU A 127 -4.96 -16.66 4.59
N SER A 128 -5.16 -15.91 3.49
CA SER A 128 -4.53 -16.20 2.19
C SER A 128 -3.01 -16.06 2.27
N LEU A 129 -2.48 -15.01 2.94
CA LEU A 129 -1.04 -14.86 3.18
C LEU A 129 -0.49 -16.04 3.98
N HIS A 130 -1.20 -16.46 5.03
CA HIS A 130 -0.81 -17.62 5.85
C HIS A 130 -0.82 -18.92 5.04
N ALA A 131 -1.86 -19.14 4.22
CA ALA A 131 -1.96 -20.29 3.33
C ALA A 131 -0.86 -20.32 2.25
N ALA A 132 -0.28 -19.16 1.93
CA ALA A 132 0.87 -19.01 1.05
C ALA A 132 2.22 -19.16 1.76
N GLU A 133 2.23 -19.45 3.05
CA GLU A 133 3.44 -19.51 3.90
C GLU A 133 4.26 -18.21 3.89
N VAL A 134 3.59 -17.05 3.61
CA VAL A 134 4.23 -15.73 3.69
C VAL A 134 4.53 -15.41 5.16
N PRO A 135 5.79 -15.09 5.52
CA PRO A 135 6.21 -14.97 6.92
C PRO A 135 5.78 -13.64 7.59
N TYR A 136 4.81 -12.93 7.01
CA TYR A 136 4.33 -11.64 7.47
C TYR A 136 2.82 -11.67 7.74
N ILE A 137 2.38 -10.95 8.78
CA ILE A 137 0.97 -10.91 9.17
C ILE A 137 0.17 -9.93 8.29
N GLY A 138 0.82 -8.89 7.75
CA GLY A 138 0.15 -7.86 6.95
C GLY A 138 1.11 -6.81 6.40
N HIS A 139 0.54 -5.74 5.87
CA HIS A 139 1.29 -4.68 5.19
C HIS A 139 2.44 -4.10 6.02
N THR A 140 2.21 -3.78 7.28
CA THR A 140 3.22 -3.13 8.13
C THR A 140 4.49 -3.95 8.26
N GLU A 141 4.35 -5.26 8.44
CA GLU A 141 5.46 -6.19 8.57
C GLU A 141 6.17 -6.38 7.23
N ILE A 142 5.42 -6.48 6.12
CA ILE A 142 5.98 -6.56 4.76
C ILE A 142 6.79 -5.31 4.45
N PHE A 143 6.20 -4.12 4.68
CA PHE A 143 6.91 -2.85 4.45
C PHE A 143 8.14 -2.72 5.34
N GLY A 144 8.03 -3.01 6.64
CA GLY A 144 9.16 -2.98 7.56
C GLY A 144 10.32 -3.84 7.09
N ALA A 145 10.02 -5.09 6.72
CA ALA A 145 11.02 -6.05 6.27
C ALA A 145 11.68 -5.64 4.93
N LEU A 146 10.89 -5.29 3.92
CA LEU A 146 11.40 -5.01 2.57
C LEU A 146 12.03 -3.61 2.42
N THR A 147 11.77 -2.70 3.38
CA THR A 147 12.46 -1.41 3.47
C THR A 147 13.59 -1.41 4.51
N HIS A 148 13.88 -2.58 5.13
CA HIS A 148 14.88 -2.72 6.20
C HIS A 148 14.66 -1.75 7.36
N THR A 149 13.38 -1.51 7.72
CA THR A 149 12.97 -0.61 8.79
C THR A 149 12.56 -1.43 10.02
N GLU A 150 13.35 -1.41 11.09
CA GLU A 150 13.11 -2.20 12.30
C GLU A 150 11.84 -1.78 13.08
N ASP A 151 11.56 -0.47 13.14
CA ASP A 151 10.42 0.08 13.88
C ASP A 151 9.69 1.13 13.00
N PRO A 152 8.85 0.70 12.04
CA PRO A 152 8.15 1.61 11.14
C PRO A 152 7.16 2.50 11.90
N LEU A 153 7.16 3.79 11.57
CA LEU A 153 6.18 4.73 12.11
C LEU A 153 4.81 4.48 11.49
N THR A 154 3.79 4.47 12.34
CA THR A 154 2.40 4.48 11.89
C THR A 154 1.77 5.82 12.25
N MET A 155 1.20 6.47 11.26
CA MET A 155 0.49 7.73 11.40
C MET A 155 -0.92 7.59 10.85
N PHE A 156 -1.90 8.05 11.63
CA PHE A 156 -3.25 8.27 11.12
C PHE A 156 -3.44 9.77 10.85
N GLU A 157 -4.09 10.08 9.77
CA GLU A 157 -4.48 11.45 9.44
C GLU A 157 -6.00 11.52 9.25
N THR A 158 -6.63 12.46 9.94
CA THR A 158 -8.04 12.73 9.81
C THR A 158 -8.33 14.21 10.09
N ASN A 159 -9.02 14.88 9.18
CA ASN A 159 -9.40 16.30 9.32
C ASN A 159 -8.24 17.21 9.75
N GLY A 160 -7.05 17.00 9.20
CA GLY A 160 -5.84 17.79 9.52
C GLY A 160 -5.16 17.43 10.84
N MET A 161 -5.70 16.50 11.61
CA MET A 161 -5.05 15.95 12.80
C MET A 161 -4.23 14.72 12.42
N ARG A 162 -2.96 14.67 12.87
CA ARG A 162 -2.04 13.54 12.68
C ARG A 162 -1.75 12.89 14.01
N VAL A 163 -1.93 11.57 14.08
CA VAL A 163 -1.73 10.79 15.30
C VAL A 163 -0.68 9.72 15.04
N PHE A 164 0.40 9.74 15.80
CA PHE A 164 1.43 8.69 15.82
C PHE A 164 1.26 7.77 17.02
N PHE A 165 1.61 6.51 16.87
CA PHE A 165 1.45 5.49 17.91
C PHE A 165 2.80 5.06 18.47
N LEU A 166 3.10 5.43 19.71
CA LEU A 166 4.34 5.04 20.41
C LEU A 166 4.44 3.52 20.60
N THR A 167 3.31 2.86 20.78
CA THR A 167 3.21 1.40 20.93
C THR A 167 2.09 0.85 20.07
N ARG A 168 2.25 -0.36 19.52
CA ARG A 168 1.27 -1.05 18.70
C ARG A 168 1.35 -2.56 18.96
N HIS A 169 0.20 -3.24 18.90
CA HIS A 169 0.11 -4.70 18.95
C HIS A 169 0.85 -5.37 20.12
N VAL A 170 0.88 -4.71 21.26
CA VAL A 170 1.49 -5.22 22.51
C VAL A 170 0.43 -5.31 23.60
N SER A 171 0.64 -6.19 24.61
CA SER A 171 -0.22 -6.23 25.78
C SER A 171 -0.08 -4.96 26.62
N LEU A 172 -1.11 -4.62 27.42
CA LEU A 172 -1.04 -3.46 28.32
C LEU A 172 0.18 -3.51 29.25
N ARG A 173 0.58 -4.69 29.73
CA ARG A 173 1.77 -4.88 30.58
C ARG A 173 3.04 -4.51 29.82
N GLN A 174 3.21 -5.01 28.62
CA GLN A 174 4.37 -4.67 27.78
C GLN A 174 4.39 -3.18 27.40
N MET A 175 3.23 -2.57 27.13
CA MET A 175 3.12 -1.14 26.86
C MET A 175 3.72 -0.31 27.99
N LEU A 176 3.41 -0.61 29.26
CA LEU A 176 3.95 0.10 30.41
C LEU A 176 5.48 0.04 30.46
N ASP A 177 6.05 -1.11 30.13
CA ASP A 177 7.51 -1.29 30.08
C ASP A 177 8.17 -0.51 28.94
N MET A 178 7.43 -0.22 27.87
CA MET A 178 7.89 0.53 26.70
C MET A 178 7.82 2.06 26.89
N ILE A 179 7.04 2.57 27.84
CA ILE A 179 6.94 4.02 28.12
C ILE A 179 8.15 4.46 28.91
N LYS A 180 9.22 4.82 28.21
CA LYS A 180 10.48 5.31 28.76
C LYS A 180 10.81 6.68 28.18
N LYS A 181 11.42 7.54 28.98
CA LYS A 181 11.80 8.90 28.58
C LYS A 181 12.59 8.91 27.26
N ASP A 182 13.62 8.07 27.16
CA ASP A 182 14.51 8.05 26.00
C ASP A 182 13.76 7.56 24.74
N ARG A 183 12.87 6.56 24.88
CA ARG A 183 12.02 6.10 23.79
C ARG A 183 11.07 7.20 23.31
N ILE A 184 10.46 7.95 24.20
CA ILE A 184 9.57 9.07 23.84
C ILE A 184 10.36 10.14 23.08
N ILE A 185 11.55 10.52 23.57
CA ILE A 185 12.41 11.53 22.93
C ILE A 185 12.81 11.07 21.51
N ASP A 186 13.28 9.83 21.38
CA ASP A 186 13.64 9.27 20.07
C ASP A 186 12.43 9.26 19.12
N TYR A 187 11.29 8.80 19.62
CA TYR A 187 10.07 8.72 18.83
C TYR A 187 9.60 10.08 18.33
N VAL A 188 9.62 11.12 19.19
CA VAL A 188 9.29 12.50 18.80
C VAL A 188 10.22 12.99 17.69
N LYS A 189 11.53 12.76 17.82
CA LYS A 189 12.50 13.15 16.77
C LYS A 189 12.22 12.46 15.44
N ARG A 190 11.89 11.17 15.47
CA ARG A 190 11.56 10.40 14.27
C ARG A 190 10.25 10.88 13.62
N CYS A 191 9.22 11.14 14.42
CA CYS A 191 7.95 11.70 13.94
C CYS A 191 8.16 13.09 13.31
N THR A 192 8.93 13.96 13.94
CA THR A 192 9.26 15.30 13.39
C THR A 192 9.94 15.17 12.03
N LYS A 193 10.96 14.32 11.93
CA LYS A 193 11.66 14.08 10.66
C LYS A 193 10.74 13.49 9.57
N ALA A 194 9.80 12.62 9.95
CA ALA A 194 8.82 12.08 9.02
C ALA A 194 7.86 13.17 8.52
N LEU A 195 7.38 14.05 9.41
CA LEU A 195 6.52 15.18 9.06
C LEU A 195 7.23 16.18 8.12
N GLU A 196 8.51 16.47 8.36
CA GLU A 196 9.32 17.30 7.47
C GLU A 196 9.37 16.73 6.04
N ARG A 197 9.54 15.40 5.90
CA ARG A 197 9.50 14.73 4.59
C ARG A 197 8.13 14.83 3.91
N LEU A 198 7.05 14.90 4.68
CA LEU A 198 5.70 15.12 4.21
C LEU A 198 5.39 16.62 3.94
N GLY A 199 6.39 17.50 4.03
CA GLY A 199 6.25 18.93 3.75
C GLY A 199 5.67 19.75 4.90
N VAL A 200 5.52 19.19 6.10
CA VAL A 200 5.08 19.91 7.29
C VAL A 200 6.28 20.67 7.87
N LYS A 201 6.26 22.01 7.74
CA LYS A 201 7.38 22.85 8.16
C LYS A 201 7.25 23.36 9.60
N GLU A 202 6.00 23.52 10.05
CA GLU A 202 5.69 24.07 11.38
C GLU A 202 4.51 23.30 11.99
N GLY A 203 4.49 23.20 13.29
CA GLY A 203 3.40 22.54 14.01
C GLY A 203 3.72 22.31 15.48
N THR A 204 2.69 21.99 16.25
CA THR A 204 2.81 21.61 17.66
C THR A 204 2.55 20.11 17.78
N MET A 205 3.46 19.40 18.42
CA MET A 205 3.27 18.00 18.76
C MET A 205 2.87 17.90 20.23
N ALA A 206 1.65 17.39 20.48
CA ALA A 206 1.19 17.07 21.83
C ALA A 206 1.48 15.59 22.15
N ILE A 207 1.89 15.31 23.37
CA ILE A 207 2.05 13.95 23.87
C ILE A 207 0.83 13.68 24.75
N ALA A 208 -0.06 12.80 24.27
CA ALA A 208 -1.23 12.40 25.04
C ALA A 208 -0.80 11.36 26.08
N GLY A 209 -1.25 11.58 27.30
CA GLY A 209 -1.16 10.63 28.42
C GLY A 209 -2.53 10.03 28.75
N LEU A 210 -2.55 9.02 29.61
CA LEU A 210 -3.77 8.51 30.22
C LEU A 210 -4.24 9.46 31.32
#